data_7fa091629e51b4a4e7ea453d598a59db
#
_entry.id   7fa091629e51b4a4e7ea453d598a59db
#
_cell.length_a   1.000
_cell.length_b   1.000
_cell.length_c   1.000
_cell.angle_alpha   90.00
_cell.angle_beta   90.00
_cell.angle_gamma   90.00
#
_symmetry.space_group_name_H-M   'P 1'
#
loop_
_entity.id
_entity.type
_entity.pdbx_description
1 polymer ?
#
loop_
_entity_poly.entity_id
_entity_poly.type
_entity_poly.pdbx_seq_one_letter_code
_entity_poly.pdbx_strand_id
1 'polypeptide(L)'
;MIYQVLPRLYGNKKGANVPAGTLKENGCGKMNDFTSKELNRIRDFGFTHIWYTGLLEHATMTDYSAYGIARDHSDIVKGRAGSPYAIKDYYDIDPDLAVRPEQRMQEFEALLKRTHKAGLKLVMDFVPNHVARQYHSDARPAGVRDLGEDDDTTKAFSPENNFYYIQGQTLHTDFCDHPTASAPYREYPAKATGNDRFDAYPSKNDWYETVKLNYGIDYCGGRVCHFSPVPNTWEKMTAILLFWAAKGVDAFRCDMAEMVPCEFWHYAIAKVKEQFKNVVFIAEVYNPGEYRRYIHEGGFDYLYDKVGLYDALRAVVCRQASSACITGCWQQTDDIHEHMLNFLENHDEQRIASDFFAGDAERALPALVVSACMNSNPFMVYAGQELGERGMDVEGFS
;
A
#
# COMPACT_ATOMS: atom_id res chain seq x y z
N MET A 1 -16.52 5.68 8.87
CA MET A 1 -16.28 4.25 8.54
C MET A 1 -15.69 4.16 7.14
N ILE A 2 -14.71 3.26 6.95
CA ILE A 2 -14.00 3.03 5.69
C ILE A 2 -14.43 1.66 5.13
N TYR A 3 -14.78 1.62 3.84
CA TYR A 3 -14.97 0.36 3.11
C TYR A 3 -13.74 0.15 2.21
N GLN A 4 -12.92 -0.84 2.55
CA GLN A 4 -11.74 -1.20 1.75
C GLN A 4 -12.14 -2.14 0.63
N VAL A 5 -11.65 -1.88 -0.58
CA VAL A 5 -11.86 -2.75 -1.74
C VAL A 5 -10.55 -2.96 -2.47
N LEU A 6 -10.34 -4.15 -3.01
CA LEU A 6 -9.30 -4.42 -3.99
C LEU A 6 -9.97 -4.40 -5.39
N PRO A 7 -9.86 -3.31 -6.17
CA PRO A 7 -10.59 -3.15 -7.43
C PRO A 7 -10.38 -4.30 -8.40
N ARG A 8 -9.17 -4.88 -8.42
CA ARG A 8 -8.85 -6.06 -9.25
C ARG A 8 -9.79 -7.24 -8.99
N LEU A 9 -10.22 -7.44 -7.75
CA LEU A 9 -11.10 -8.54 -7.36
C LEU A 9 -12.58 -8.15 -7.36
N TYR A 10 -12.90 -6.95 -6.84
CA TYR A 10 -14.26 -6.52 -6.52
C TYR A 10 -15.22 -6.61 -7.71
N GLY A 11 -14.83 -6.14 -8.88
CA GLY A 11 -15.67 -6.17 -10.10
C GLY A 11 -15.43 -7.39 -10.98
N ASN A 12 -14.52 -8.28 -10.60
CA ASN A 12 -14.16 -9.43 -11.41
C ASN A 12 -15.32 -10.44 -11.46
N LYS A 13 -15.76 -10.78 -12.67
CA LYS A 13 -16.86 -11.72 -12.93
C LYS A 13 -16.37 -13.13 -13.30
N LYS A 14 -15.06 -13.32 -13.38
CA LYS A 14 -14.47 -14.63 -13.67
C LYS A 14 -14.15 -15.34 -12.37
N GLY A 15 -14.73 -16.51 -12.17
CA GLY A 15 -14.44 -17.38 -11.03
C GLY A 15 -13.22 -18.29 -11.25
N ALA A 16 -12.39 -18.02 -12.28
CA ALA A 16 -11.18 -18.82 -12.52
C ALA A 16 -10.01 -18.24 -11.70
N ASN A 17 -9.25 -19.13 -11.08
CA ASN A 17 -7.99 -18.82 -10.41
C ASN A 17 -6.89 -19.71 -10.97
N VAL A 18 -6.41 -19.35 -12.16
CA VAL A 18 -5.33 -20.08 -12.84
C VAL A 18 -4.00 -19.54 -12.33
N PRO A 19 -3.13 -20.37 -11.72
CA PRO A 19 -1.80 -19.92 -11.29
C PRO A 19 -1.03 -19.27 -12.44
N ALA A 20 -0.50 -18.05 -12.22
CA ALA A 20 0.14 -17.23 -13.24
C ALA A 20 -0.72 -16.95 -14.49
N GLY A 21 -2.05 -17.02 -14.36
CA GLY A 21 -2.99 -16.80 -15.44
C GLY A 21 -3.00 -15.35 -15.94
N THR A 22 -3.35 -15.21 -17.21
CA THR A 22 -3.50 -13.91 -17.86
C THR A 22 -4.79 -13.21 -17.44
N LEU A 23 -4.92 -11.92 -17.73
CA LEU A 23 -6.19 -11.19 -17.58
C LEU A 23 -7.35 -11.86 -18.36
N LYS A 24 -7.06 -12.51 -19.48
CA LYS A 24 -8.06 -13.23 -20.25
C LYS A 24 -8.55 -14.48 -19.51
N GLU A 25 -7.70 -15.14 -18.77
CA GLU A 25 -8.02 -16.36 -18.00
C GLU A 25 -8.69 -16.00 -16.66
N ASN A 26 -8.04 -15.18 -15.83
CA ASN A 26 -8.48 -14.89 -14.48
C ASN A 26 -9.44 -13.70 -14.38
N GLY A 27 -9.46 -12.83 -15.38
CA GLY A 27 -10.20 -11.57 -15.32
C GLY A 27 -9.50 -10.51 -14.47
N CYS A 28 -10.15 -9.37 -14.37
CA CYS A 28 -9.76 -8.25 -13.50
C CYS A 28 -10.96 -7.31 -13.38
N GLY A 29 -11.29 -6.90 -12.17
CA GLY A 29 -12.26 -5.83 -11.93
C GLY A 29 -11.75 -4.50 -12.48
N LYS A 30 -12.67 -3.58 -12.71
CA LYS A 30 -12.39 -2.29 -13.35
C LYS A 30 -12.90 -1.13 -12.51
N MET A 31 -12.26 0.02 -12.63
CA MET A 31 -12.73 1.27 -12.02
C MET A 31 -14.18 1.58 -12.41
N ASN A 32 -14.61 1.15 -13.59
CA ASN A 32 -15.98 1.35 -14.08
C ASN A 32 -17.00 0.38 -13.48
N ASP A 33 -16.60 -0.66 -12.76
CA ASP A 33 -17.50 -1.54 -12.01
C ASP A 33 -18.08 -0.82 -10.78
N PHE A 34 -17.40 0.20 -10.26
CA PHE A 34 -17.90 1.08 -9.22
C PHE A 34 -18.90 2.10 -9.78
N THR A 35 -20.05 1.60 -10.16
CA THR A 35 -21.15 2.42 -10.69
C THR A 35 -21.76 3.30 -9.60
N SER A 36 -22.54 4.33 -9.99
CA SER A 36 -23.27 5.17 -9.03
C SER A 36 -24.24 4.34 -8.15
N LYS A 37 -24.81 3.25 -8.69
CA LYS A 37 -25.66 2.34 -7.92
C LYS A 37 -24.86 1.64 -6.83
N GLU A 38 -23.68 1.13 -7.17
CA GLU A 38 -22.82 0.42 -6.23
C GLU A 38 -22.28 1.34 -5.14
N LEU A 39 -21.81 2.53 -5.52
CA LEU A 39 -21.32 3.53 -4.57
C LEU A 39 -22.43 4.02 -3.62
N ASN A 40 -23.66 4.21 -4.13
CA ASN A 40 -24.79 4.52 -3.27
C ASN A 40 -25.10 3.38 -2.29
N ARG A 41 -25.00 2.10 -2.73
CA ARG A 41 -25.18 0.94 -1.84
C ARG A 41 -24.16 0.95 -0.70
N ILE A 42 -22.89 1.21 -1.00
CA ILE A 42 -21.83 1.31 0.00
C ILE A 42 -22.11 2.46 0.97
N ARG A 43 -22.49 3.65 0.48
CA ARG A 43 -22.88 4.78 1.34
C ARG A 43 -24.09 4.45 2.21
N ASP A 44 -25.13 3.85 1.64
CA ASP A 44 -26.39 3.55 2.35
C ASP A 44 -26.19 2.46 3.41
N PHE A 45 -25.11 1.67 3.30
CA PHE A 45 -24.66 0.75 4.33
C PHE A 45 -24.00 1.46 5.53
N GLY A 46 -23.71 2.77 5.42
CA GLY A 46 -23.17 3.61 6.49
C GLY A 46 -21.72 4.02 6.33
N PHE A 47 -21.06 3.66 5.23
CA PHE A 47 -19.69 4.06 4.97
C PHE A 47 -19.59 5.51 4.54
N THR A 48 -18.50 6.17 4.93
CA THR A 48 -18.18 7.56 4.59
C THR A 48 -16.98 7.66 3.65
N HIS A 49 -16.13 6.64 3.64
CA HIS A 49 -14.94 6.56 2.82
C HIS A 49 -14.89 5.21 2.11
N ILE A 50 -14.31 5.21 0.93
CA ILE A 50 -13.95 3.99 0.21
C ILE A 50 -12.45 4.02 -0.08
N TRP A 51 -11.75 2.96 0.36
CA TRP A 51 -10.34 2.79 0.07
C TRP A 51 -10.18 1.82 -1.10
N TYR A 52 -9.73 2.37 -2.22
CA TYR A 52 -9.40 1.60 -3.42
C TYR A 52 -7.94 1.17 -3.36
N THR A 53 -7.68 -0.07 -2.94
CA THR A 53 -6.33 -0.63 -2.82
C THR A 53 -5.73 -0.89 -4.20
N GLY A 54 -4.48 -0.45 -4.40
CA GLY A 54 -3.70 -0.76 -5.61
C GLY A 54 -4.12 0.02 -6.87
N LEU A 55 -4.48 1.30 -6.75
CA LEU A 55 -4.83 2.16 -7.89
C LEU A 55 -3.62 2.59 -8.72
N LEU A 56 -2.47 2.81 -8.08
CA LEU A 56 -1.28 3.32 -8.77
C LEU A 56 -0.68 2.27 -9.72
N GLU A 57 -0.07 2.73 -10.80
CA GLU A 57 0.64 1.86 -11.73
C GLU A 57 1.75 1.11 -11.01
N HIS A 58 1.72 -0.22 -11.06
CA HIS A 58 2.70 -1.10 -10.47
C HIS A 58 3.30 -2.06 -11.52
N ALA A 59 4.43 -2.68 -11.19
CA ALA A 59 5.11 -3.60 -12.09
C ALA A 59 4.22 -4.82 -12.40
N THR A 60 4.08 -5.17 -13.68
CA THR A 60 3.25 -6.28 -14.18
C THR A 60 3.90 -6.98 -15.37
N MET A 61 3.60 -8.27 -15.53
CA MET A 61 3.99 -9.03 -16.74
C MET A 61 3.04 -8.79 -17.93
N THR A 62 1.94 -8.06 -17.75
CA THR A 62 1.06 -7.68 -18.86
C THR A 62 1.76 -6.63 -19.73
N ASP A 63 1.69 -6.82 -21.03
CA ASP A 63 2.35 -5.93 -21.99
C ASP A 63 1.47 -4.73 -22.32
N TYR A 64 1.88 -3.56 -21.86
CA TYR A 64 1.25 -2.29 -22.15
C TYR A 64 2.12 -1.36 -23.00
N SER A 65 3.16 -1.89 -23.69
CA SER A 65 4.05 -1.09 -24.54
C SER A 65 3.33 -0.34 -25.67
N ALA A 66 2.22 -0.89 -26.16
CA ALA A 66 1.35 -0.23 -27.14
C ALA A 66 0.72 1.09 -26.61
N TYR A 67 0.74 1.30 -25.30
CA TYR A 67 0.18 2.46 -24.61
C TYR A 67 1.27 3.36 -23.98
N GLY A 68 2.55 3.15 -24.35
CA GLY A 68 3.68 3.94 -23.88
C GLY A 68 4.31 3.44 -22.56
N ILE A 69 3.75 2.41 -21.94
CA ILE A 69 4.27 1.85 -20.68
C ILE A 69 5.37 0.84 -21.01
N ALA A 70 6.57 1.04 -20.47
CA ALA A 70 7.68 0.11 -20.65
C ALA A 70 7.36 -1.26 -20.02
N ARG A 71 7.82 -2.35 -20.67
CA ARG A 71 7.64 -3.71 -20.14
C ARG A 71 8.52 -3.94 -18.92
N ASP A 72 7.95 -4.61 -17.91
CA ASP A 72 8.71 -5.10 -16.79
C ASP A 72 9.34 -6.46 -17.10
N HIS A 73 10.52 -6.70 -16.51
CA HIS A 73 11.21 -7.98 -16.65
C HIS A 73 10.59 -9.02 -15.73
N SER A 74 10.27 -10.21 -16.27
CA SER A 74 9.60 -11.28 -15.53
C SER A 74 10.30 -11.70 -14.24
N ASP A 75 11.64 -11.61 -14.19
CA ASP A 75 12.43 -12.05 -13.04
C ASP A 75 12.26 -11.14 -11.80
N ILE A 76 11.65 -9.97 -11.98
CA ILE A 76 11.46 -8.98 -10.92
C ILE A 76 10.01 -8.53 -10.79
N VAL A 77 9.07 -9.41 -11.13
CA VAL A 77 7.62 -9.23 -10.92
C VAL A 77 7.09 -10.44 -10.16
N LYS A 78 6.42 -10.22 -9.02
CA LYS A 78 5.76 -11.29 -8.26
C LYS A 78 4.48 -11.73 -8.96
N GLY A 79 4.41 -13.00 -9.32
CA GLY A 79 3.30 -13.54 -10.12
C GLY A 79 3.21 -12.85 -11.49
N ARG A 80 2.06 -12.90 -12.14
CA ARG A 80 1.84 -12.23 -13.43
C ARG A 80 1.27 -10.83 -13.28
N ALA A 81 0.35 -10.65 -12.35
CA ALA A 81 -0.30 -9.36 -12.11
C ALA A 81 0.63 -8.34 -11.42
N GLY A 82 1.67 -8.83 -10.76
CA GLY A 82 2.55 -8.02 -9.92
C GLY A 82 1.97 -7.74 -8.55
N SER A 83 2.78 -7.13 -7.69
CA SER A 83 2.35 -6.61 -6.40
C SER A 83 1.81 -5.19 -6.57
N PRO A 84 0.63 -4.86 -6.05
CA PRO A 84 0.11 -3.48 -6.06
C PRO A 84 0.97 -2.50 -5.26
N TYR A 85 1.94 -3.02 -4.50
CA TYR A 85 2.91 -2.23 -3.73
C TYR A 85 4.28 -2.09 -4.41
N ALA A 86 4.53 -2.77 -5.53
CA ALA A 86 5.71 -2.54 -6.37
C ALA A 86 5.42 -1.42 -7.38
N ILE A 87 5.30 -0.17 -6.88
CA ILE A 87 4.92 0.99 -7.68
C ILE A 87 5.95 1.25 -8.78
N LYS A 88 5.47 1.33 -10.02
CA LYS A 88 6.27 1.60 -11.21
C LYS A 88 6.18 3.06 -11.66
N ASP A 89 5.03 3.68 -11.48
CA ASP A 89 4.80 5.10 -11.74
C ASP A 89 3.86 5.69 -10.69
N TYR A 90 4.36 6.65 -9.91
CA TYR A 90 3.53 7.35 -8.92
C TYR A 90 2.56 8.37 -9.51
N TYR A 91 2.73 8.74 -10.76
CA TYR A 91 1.89 9.75 -11.43
C TYR A 91 0.83 9.14 -12.33
N ASP A 92 0.72 7.80 -12.34
CA ASP A 92 -0.21 7.09 -13.20
C ASP A 92 -1.03 6.01 -12.47
N ILE A 93 -2.05 5.53 -13.16
CA ILE A 93 -3.02 4.55 -12.69
C ILE A 93 -2.73 3.19 -13.35
N ASP A 94 -2.91 2.10 -12.58
CA ASP A 94 -2.76 0.74 -13.06
C ASP A 94 -3.65 0.49 -14.29
N PRO A 95 -3.05 0.20 -15.47
CA PRO A 95 -3.78 -0.04 -16.69
C PRO A 95 -4.69 -1.28 -16.64
N ASP A 96 -4.38 -2.27 -15.77
CA ASP A 96 -5.24 -3.44 -15.56
C ASP A 96 -6.62 -3.02 -15.03
N LEU A 97 -6.73 -1.92 -14.29
CA LEU A 97 -7.98 -1.44 -13.70
C LEU A 97 -8.82 -0.57 -14.64
N ALA A 98 -8.27 -0.17 -15.78
CA ALA A 98 -9.01 0.57 -16.80
C ALA A 98 -9.70 -0.37 -17.81
N VAL A 99 -10.86 0.04 -18.30
CA VAL A 99 -11.51 -0.60 -19.46
C VAL A 99 -10.73 -0.28 -20.74
N ARG A 100 -10.19 0.94 -20.79
CA ARG A 100 -9.34 1.43 -21.89
C ARG A 100 -8.01 1.91 -21.30
N PRO A 101 -6.94 1.10 -21.40
CA PRO A 101 -5.63 1.45 -20.81
C PRO A 101 -5.12 2.85 -21.19
N GLU A 102 -5.39 3.29 -22.41
CA GLU A 102 -5.01 4.64 -22.89
C GLU A 102 -5.81 5.77 -22.23
N GLN A 103 -6.89 5.46 -21.52
CA GLN A 103 -7.75 6.41 -20.80
C GLN A 103 -7.75 6.18 -19.29
N ARG A 104 -6.77 5.43 -18.77
CA ARG A 104 -6.72 5.04 -17.35
C ARG A 104 -6.85 6.21 -16.37
N MET A 105 -6.17 7.32 -16.65
CA MET A 105 -6.27 8.51 -15.80
C MET A 105 -7.66 9.17 -15.89
N GLN A 106 -8.27 9.25 -17.07
CA GLN A 106 -9.62 9.78 -17.23
C GLN A 106 -10.66 8.89 -16.56
N GLU A 107 -10.47 7.55 -16.61
CA GLU A 107 -11.35 6.61 -15.90
C GLU A 107 -11.23 6.76 -14.39
N PHE A 108 -10.01 7.00 -13.86
CA PHE A 108 -9.79 7.33 -12.45
C PHE A 108 -10.48 8.64 -12.06
N GLU A 109 -10.30 9.71 -12.82
CA GLU A 109 -10.94 11.00 -12.52
C GLU A 109 -12.48 10.88 -12.56
N ALA A 110 -13.00 10.04 -13.46
CA ALA A 110 -14.42 9.73 -13.50
C ALA A 110 -14.86 8.89 -12.28
N LEU A 111 -14.04 7.94 -11.80
CA LEU A 111 -14.28 7.20 -10.56
C LEU A 111 -14.32 8.14 -9.36
N LEU A 112 -13.32 9.00 -9.20
CA LEU A 112 -13.24 9.99 -8.12
C LEU A 112 -14.49 10.88 -8.09
N LYS A 113 -14.87 11.42 -9.25
CA LYS A 113 -16.08 12.23 -9.39
C LYS A 113 -17.36 11.46 -9.01
N ARG A 114 -17.47 10.18 -9.41
CA ARG A 114 -18.63 9.34 -9.04
C ARG A 114 -18.65 9.06 -7.53
N THR A 115 -17.49 8.80 -6.94
CA THR A 115 -17.33 8.58 -5.50
C THR A 115 -17.80 9.80 -4.71
N HIS A 116 -17.33 10.99 -5.07
CA HIS A 116 -17.77 12.25 -4.44
C HIS A 116 -19.26 12.52 -4.65
N LYS A 117 -19.78 12.28 -5.85
CA LYS A 117 -21.21 12.46 -6.15
C LYS A 117 -22.09 11.52 -5.32
N ALA A 118 -21.59 10.35 -4.94
CA ALA A 118 -22.29 9.44 -4.05
C ALA A 118 -22.23 9.89 -2.58
N GLY A 119 -21.46 10.93 -2.23
CA GLY A 119 -21.25 11.39 -0.86
C GLY A 119 -20.18 10.60 -0.11
N LEU A 120 -19.36 9.84 -0.83
CA LEU A 120 -18.20 9.12 -0.30
C LEU A 120 -16.91 9.90 -0.54
N LYS A 121 -15.91 9.67 0.30
CA LYS A 121 -14.53 10.15 0.14
C LYS A 121 -13.63 9.02 -0.35
N LEU A 122 -12.62 9.37 -1.15
CA LEU A 122 -11.67 8.41 -1.71
C LEU A 122 -10.40 8.34 -0.87
N VAL A 123 -10.02 7.12 -0.47
CA VAL A 123 -8.73 6.81 0.13
C VAL A 123 -7.87 6.09 -0.91
N MET A 124 -6.63 6.53 -1.08
CA MET A 124 -5.62 5.96 -1.99
C MET A 124 -4.42 5.48 -1.20
N ASP A 125 -3.81 4.36 -1.62
CA ASP A 125 -2.51 3.95 -1.09
C ASP A 125 -1.41 4.92 -1.50
N PHE A 126 -0.52 5.21 -0.57
CA PHE A 126 0.77 5.82 -0.82
C PHE A 126 1.85 4.90 -0.27
N VAL A 127 2.73 4.42 -1.15
CA VAL A 127 3.79 3.46 -0.82
C VAL A 127 5.13 4.20 -0.69
N PRO A 128 5.54 4.63 0.50
CA PRO A 128 6.69 5.53 0.63
C PRO A 128 8.03 4.82 0.78
N ASN A 129 8.03 3.56 1.25
CA ASN A 129 9.25 2.87 1.65
C ASN A 129 10.06 2.33 0.46
N HIS A 130 9.39 1.96 -0.64
CA HIS A 130 9.99 1.26 -1.77
C HIS A 130 9.23 1.52 -3.06
N VAL A 131 9.86 1.15 -4.18
CA VAL A 131 9.28 1.18 -5.53
C VAL A 131 9.64 -0.10 -6.29
N ALA A 132 9.04 -0.33 -7.46
CA ALA A 132 9.46 -1.41 -8.35
C ALA A 132 10.93 -1.25 -8.77
N ARG A 133 11.64 -2.36 -9.02
CA ARG A 133 13.05 -2.30 -9.45
C ARG A 133 13.27 -1.54 -10.76
N GLN A 134 12.32 -1.65 -11.69
CA GLN A 134 12.34 -0.89 -12.93
C GLN A 134 11.43 0.35 -12.85
N TYR A 135 11.40 1.01 -11.67
CA TYR A 135 10.65 2.26 -11.52
C TYR A 135 11.01 3.24 -12.64
N HIS A 136 10.01 3.71 -13.31
CA HIS A 136 10.12 4.75 -14.34
C HIS A 136 8.76 5.37 -14.58
N SER A 137 8.65 6.68 -14.38
CA SER A 137 7.42 7.38 -14.63
C SER A 137 7.36 7.90 -16.08
N ASP A 138 6.39 7.41 -16.84
CA ASP A 138 6.09 7.91 -18.18
C ASP A 138 4.97 8.99 -18.17
N ALA A 139 4.25 9.12 -17.05
CA ALA A 139 3.16 10.08 -16.87
C ALA A 139 3.51 11.28 -15.98
N ARG A 140 4.76 11.40 -15.51
CA ARG A 140 5.17 12.52 -14.65
C ARG A 140 4.93 13.89 -15.30
N PRO A 141 4.56 14.91 -14.51
CA PRO A 141 4.41 16.26 -15.02
C PRO A 141 5.70 16.80 -15.67
N ALA A 142 5.55 17.67 -16.66
CA ALA A 142 6.70 18.27 -17.34
C ALA A 142 7.62 18.99 -16.33
N GLY A 143 8.93 18.72 -16.43
CA GLY A 143 9.95 19.30 -15.55
C GLY A 143 10.15 18.55 -14.22
N VAL A 144 9.36 17.55 -13.92
CA VAL A 144 9.59 16.68 -12.75
C VAL A 144 10.73 15.71 -13.06
N ARG A 145 11.73 15.66 -12.16
CA ARG A 145 12.83 14.69 -12.21
C ARG A 145 12.39 13.37 -11.57
N ASP A 146 12.65 12.27 -12.26
CA ASP A 146 12.25 10.96 -11.77
C ASP A 146 13.08 10.47 -10.58
N LEU A 147 12.57 9.51 -9.84
CA LEU A 147 13.34 8.85 -8.79
C LEU A 147 14.53 8.11 -9.41
N GLY A 148 15.72 8.33 -8.85
CA GLY A 148 16.97 7.72 -9.32
C GLY A 148 17.58 8.37 -10.56
N GLU A 149 16.93 9.33 -11.21
CA GLU A 149 17.43 9.95 -12.45
C GLU A 149 18.73 10.73 -12.21
N ASP A 150 18.90 11.31 -11.04
CA ASP A 150 20.08 12.12 -10.68
C ASP A 150 21.05 11.38 -9.72
N ASP A 151 20.80 10.10 -9.45
CA ASP A 151 21.59 9.34 -8.47
C ASP A 151 23.06 9.13 -8.92
N ASP A 152 23.98 9.39 -8.00
CA ASP A 152 25.38 8.99 -8.15
C ASP A 152 25.55 7.50 -7.80
N THR A 153 25.44 6.65 -8.80
CA THR A 153 25.54 5.18 -8.64
C THR A 153 26.93 4.68 -8.23
N THR A 154 27.95 5.56 -8.17
CA THR A 154 29.29 5.21 -7.68
C THR A 154 29.38 5.24 -6.14
N LYS A 155 28.33 5.71 -5.46
CA LYS A 155 28.23 5.77 -4.00
C LYS A 155 27.21 4.76 -3.48
N ALA A 156 27.59 4.01 -2.46
CA ALA A 156 26.65 3.10 -1.79
C ALA A 156 25.52 3.87 -1.09
N PHE A 157 25.87 5.01 -0.49
CA PHE A 157 24.95 5.98 0.10
C PHE A 157 25.37 7.41 -0.27
N SER A 158 24.38 8.23 -0.52
CA SER A 158 24.47 9.69 -0.56
C SER A 158 23.10 10.24 -0.14
N PRO A 159 23.01 11.27 0.70
CA PRO A 159 21.70 11.88 1.05
C PRO A 159 20.96 12.45 -0.16
N GLU A 160 21.65 12.73 -1.27
CA GLU A 160 21.06 13.20 -2.52
C GLU A 160 20.52 12.07 -3.43
N ASN A 161 20.98 10.82 -3.21
CA ASN A 161 20.50 9.67 -3.96
C ASN A 161 19.09 9.26 -3.50
N ASN A 162 18.26 8.81 -4.44
CA ASN A 162 16.94 8.25 -4.12
C ASN A 162 17.00 6.77 -3.71
N PHE A 163 18.08 6.06 -4.07
CA PHE A 163 18.27 4.65 -3.78
C PHE A 163 19.61 4.37 -3.07
N TYR A 164 19.71 3.17 -2.48
CA TYR A 164 20.95 2.62 -1.92
C TYR A 164 21.56 1.65 -2.93
N TYR A 165 22.86 1.77 -3.19
CA TYR A 165 23.58 0.95 -4.17
C TYR A 165 24.57 -0.01 -3.52
N ILE A 166 24.59 -1.26 -3.98
CA ILE A 166 25.51 -2.30 -3.52
C ILE A 166 26.71 -2.32 -4.45
N GLN A 167 27.77 -1.61 -4.07
CA GLN A 167 28.92 -1.35 -4.91
C GLN A 167 29.63 -2.63 -5.35
N GLY A 168 29.98 -2.71 -6.65
CA GLY A 168 30.72 -3.81 -7.23
C GLY A 168 29.94 -5.13 -7.37
N GLN A 169 28.64 -5.16 -7.08
CA GLN A 169 27.83 -6.36 -7.13
C GLN A 169 26.68 -6.23 -8.13
N THR A 170 26.42 -7.32 -8.85
CA THR A 170 25.22 -7.47 -9.71
C THR A 170 24.13 -8.16 -8.90
N LEU A 171 22.88 -7.75 -9.08
CA LEU A 171 21.73 -8.42 -8.46
C LEU A 171 21.63 -9.87 -8.95
N HIS A 172 21.35 -10.78 -8.03
CA HIS A 172 21.10 -12.19 -8.28
C HIS A 172 19.62 -12.51 -8.09
N THR A 173 18.97 -13.03 -9.15
CA THR A 173 17.54 -13.42 -9.18
C THR A 173 17.36 -14.86 -9.65
N ASP A 174 18.23 -15.78 -9.18
CA ASP A 174 18.31 -17.16 -9.64
C ASP A 174 17.08 -18.03 -9.28
N PHE A 175 16.15 -17.46 -8.55
CA PHE A 175 14.93 -18.10 -8.03
C PHE A 175 13.66 -17.82 -8.84
N CYS A 176 13.80 -17.18 -10.01
CA CYS A 176 12.62 -16.89 -10.83
C CYS A 176 12.02 -18.17 -11.41
N ASP A 177 10.79 -18.49 -10.98
CA ASP A 177 10.07 -19.71 -11.40
C ASP A 177 9.44 -19.56 -12.81
N HIS A 178 9.44 -18.37 -13.39
CA HIS A 178 8.76 -18.06 -14.64
C HIS A 178 9.66 -17.30 -15.61
N PRO A 179 10.78 -17.89 -16.10
CA PRO A 179 11.65 -17.23 -17.06
C PRO A 179 10.91 -17.12 -18.41
N THR A 180 10.18 -16.03 -18.60
CA THR A 180 9.54 -15.70 -19.89
C THR A 180 10.43 -14.79 -20.74
N ALA A 181 11.45 -14.21 -20.14
CA ALA A 181 12.42 -13.37 -20.83
C ALA A 181 13.49 -14.21 -21.53
N SER A 182 13.98 -13.72 -22.65
CA SER A 182 15.04 -14.36 -23.44
C SER A 182 16.44 -14.26 -22.80
N ALA A 183 16.61 -13.44 -21.78
CA ALA A 183 17.82 -13.23 -21.00
C ALA A 183 17.47 -12.92 -19.53
N PRO A 184 18.32 -13.28 -18.55
CA PRO A 184 18.10 -12.96 -17.14
C PRO A 184 18.17 -11.45 -16.91
N TYR A 185 17.41 -10.98 -15.90
CA TYR A 185 17.46 -9.59 -15.46
C TYR A 185 18.88 -9.22 -14.97
N ARG A 186 19.32 -8.02 -15.29
CA ARG A 186 20.63 -7.51 -14.87
C ARG A 186 20.48 -6.13 -14.27
N GLU A 187 20.96 -5.96 -13.03
CA GLU A 187 21.03 -4.68 -12.33
C GLU A 187 22.44 -4.54 -11.73
N TYR A 188 23.20 -3.54 -12.20
CA TYR A 188 24.54 -3.23 -11.72
C TYR A 188 24.76 -1.72 -11.63
N PRO A 189 25.22 -1.19 -10.48
CA PRO A 189 25.27 -1.89 -9.19
C PRO A 189 23.87 -2.30 -8.73
N ALA A 190 23.76 -3.40 -8.00
CA ALA A 190 22.50 -3.82 -7.40
C ALA A 190 21.99 -2.75 -6.42
N LYS A 191 20.67 -2.66 -6.25
CA LYS A 191 20.04 -1.77 -5.27
C LYS A 191 19.51 -2.58 -4.08
N ALA A 192 19.50 -1.97 -2.88
CA ALA A 192 18.89 -2.57 -1.70
C ALA A 192 17.41 -2.86 -1.91
N THR A 193 16.89 -3.98 -1.38
CA THR A 193 15.48 -4.34 -1.47
C THR A 193 14.62 -3.55 -0.49
N GLY A 194 13.32 -3.44 -0.77
CA GLY A 194 12.38 -2.70 0.05
C GLY A 194 12.26 -3.17 1.50
N ASN A 195 12.59 -4.43 1.78
CA ASN A 195 12.59 -4.99 3.15
C ASN A 195 13.92 -4.82 3.90
N ASP A 196 14.66 -3.74 3.62
CA ASP A 196 15.92 -3.38 4.29
C ASP A 196 17.05 -4.39 4.10
N ARG A 197 17.06 -5.10 2.97
CA ARG A 197 18.14 -5.99 2.64
C ARG A 197 19.20 -5.25 1.80
N PHE A 198 20.38 -5.01 2.40
CA PHE A 198 21.49 -4.23 1.82
C PHE A 198 22.57 -5.15 1.23
N ASP A 199 22.16 -6.16 0.46
CA ASP A 199 23.05 -7.03 -0.33
C ASP A 199 22.43 -7.33 -1.71
N ALA A 200 23.19 -8.00 -2.58
CA ALA A 200 22.79 -8.30 -3.96
C ALA A 200 22.11 -9.67 -4.12
N TYR A 201 21.79 -10.36 -3.03
CA TYR A 201 21.29 -11.74 -3.02
C TYR A 201 19.94 -11.88 -2.28
N PRO A 202 18.89 -11.15 -2.69
CA PRO A 202 17.59 -11.35 -2.11
C PRO A 202 17.09 -12.77 -2.37
N SER A 203 16.36 -13.35 -1.43
CA SER A 203 15.68 -14.62 -1.60
C SER A 203 14.30 -14.43 -2.23
N LYS A 204 13.64 -15.51 -2.61
CA LYS A 204 12.25 -15.50 -3.09
C LYS A 204 11.26 -14.93 -2.06
N ASN A 205 11.58 -15.04 -0.76
CA ASN A 205 10.75 -14.55 0.34
C ASN A 205 11.04 -13.08 0.70
N ASP A 206 12.10 -12.51 0.13
CA ASP A 206 12.36 -11.06 0.24
C ASP A 206 11.46 -10.29 -0.74
N TRP A 207 11.42 -8.97 -0.59
CA TRP A 207 10.69 -8.11 -1.53
C TRP A 207 11.58 -7.83 -2.76
N TYR A 208 12.04 -8.89 -3.41
CA TYR A 208 13.04 -8.86 -4.48
C TYR A 208 12.65 -8.03 -5.69
N GLU A 209 11.35 -7.85 -5.91
CA GLU A 209 10.76 -7.04 -6.98
C GLU A 209 10.82 -5.53 -6.70
N THR A 210 11.24 -5.14 -5.49
CA THR A 210 11.26 -3.75 -5.04
C THR A 210 12.67 -3.26 -4.71
N VAL A 211 12.83 -1.94 -4.70
CA VAL A 211 14.03 -1.23 -4.23
C VAL A 211 13.67 -0.24 -3.15
N LYS A 212 14.54 -0.17 -2.11
CA LYS A 212 14.39 0.74 -0.98
C LYS A 212 14.61 2.18 -1.40
N LEU A 213 13.70 3.08 -0.99
CA LEU A 213 13.89 4.52 -1.11
C LEU A 213 14.78 5.06 0.00
N ASN A 214 15.66 5.98 -0.37
CA ASN A 214 16.62 6.60 0.53
C ASN A 214 16.09 7.95 1.04
N TYR A 215 15.74 8.00 2.30
CA TYR A 215 15.28 9.21 3.00
C TYR A 215 16.41 9.92 3.77
N GLY A 216 17.67 9.69 3.42
CA GLY A 216 18.81 10.33 4.06
C GLY A 216 19.31 9.63 5.33
N ILE A 217 19.03 8.33 5.50
CA ILE A 217 19.59 7.51 6.59
C ILE A 217 20.67 6.61 6.02
N ASP A 218 21.90 6.75 6.52
CA ASP A 218 23.00 5.84 6.16
C ASP A 218 22.94 4.55 6.98
N TYR A 219 22.18 3.57 6.51
CA TYR A 219 21.98 2.28 7.18
C TYR A 219 23.28 1.49 7.36
N CYS A 220 24.20 1.59 6.40
CA CYS A 220 25.50 0.87 6.44
C CYS A 220 26.58 1.66 7.17
N GLY A 221 26.45 2.98 7.28
CA GLY A 221 27.37 3.88 7.97
C GLY A 221 26.92 4.24 9.40
N GLY A 222 26.35 3.30 10.15
CA GLY A 222 25.99 3.49 11.55
C GLY A 222 24.61 4.14 11.75
N ARG A 223 23.74 4.11 10.75
CA ARG A 223 22.38 4.68 10.77
C ARG A 223 22.36 6.19 11.06
N VAL A 224 23.38 6.90 10.58
CA VAL A 224 23.45 8.36 10.71
C VAL A 224 22.38 9.01 9.83
N CYS A 225 21.65 9.97 10.41
CA CYS A 225 20.62 10.72 9.71
C CYS A 225 21.20 11.98 9.07
N HIS A 226 20.89 12.21 7.80
CA HIS A 226 21.32 13.36 6.99
C HIS A 226 20.07 14.09 6.48
N PHE A 227 19.40 14.86 7.36
CA PHE A 227 18.14 15.55 7.04
C PHE A 227 18.31 17.04 6.80
N SER A 228 19.53 17.56 6.86
CA SER A 228 19.85 18.96 6.57
C SER A 228 21.12 19.05 5.71
N PRO A 229 21.01 19.50 4.43
CA PRO A 229 19.77 19.93 3.77
C PRO A 229 18.74 18.79 3.64
N VAL A 230 17.49 19.14 3.38
CA VAL A 230 16.42 18.16 3.16
C VAL A 230 16.77 17.27 1.96
N PRO A 231 16.74 15.93 2.11
CA PRO A 231 17.00 15.02 0.99
C PRO A 231 16.03 15.21 -0.17
N ASN A 232 16.49 15.09 -1.40
CA ASN A 232 15.62 15.31 -2.56
C ASN A 232 14.47 14.28 -2.66
N THR A 233 14.65 13.08 -2.09
CA THR A 233 13.56 12.10 -1.97
C THR A 233 12.35 12.66 -1.23
N TRP A 234 12.58 13.46 -0.18
CA TRP A 234 11.48 14.10 0.56
C TRP A 234 10.67 15.06 -0.33
N GLU A 235 11.36 15.85 -1.14
CA GLU A 235 10.72 16.79 -2.05
C GLU A 235 9.92 16.05 -3.14
N LYS A 236 10.53 15.03 -3.76
CA LYS A 236 9.89 14.20 -4.80
C LYS A 236 8.65 13.47 -4.26
N MET A 237 8.76 12.82 -3.10
CA MET A 237 7.65 12.08 -2.50
C MET A 237 6.53 13.00 -2.01
N THR A 238 6.88 14.19 -1.50
CA THR A 238 5.88 15.22 -1.13
C THR A 238 5.18 15.76 -2.37
N ALA A 239 5.89 15.97 -3.49
CA ALA A 239 5.28 16.41 -4.75
C ALA A 239 4.27 15.40 -5.30
N ILE A 240 4.51 14.09 -5.13
CA ILE A 240 3.56 13.03 -5.49
C ILE A 240 2.28 13.15 -4.65
N LEU A 241 2.39 13.33 -3.33
CA LEU A 241 1.23 13.54 -2.45
C LEU A 241 0.42 14.77 -2.86
N LEU A 242 1.11 15.88 -3.14
CA LEU A 242 0.49 17.12 -3.61
C LEU A 242 -0.21 16.95 -4.96
N PHE A 243 0.36 16.17 -5.87
CA PHE A 243 -0.23 15.87 -7.18
C PHE A 243 -1.60 15.17 -7.03
N TRP A 244 -1.67 14.13 -6.20
CA TRP A 244 -2.92 13.40 -5.97
C TRP A 244 -3.93 14.18 -5.13
N ALA A 245 -3.48 14.94 -4.13
CA ALA A 245 -4.33 15.84 -3.37
C ALA A 245 -4.95 16.93 -4.27
N ALA A 246 -4.18 17.47 -5.22
CA ALA A 246 -4.68 18.44 -6.21
C ALA A 246 -5.72 17.83 -7.17
N LYS A 247 -5.66 16.51 -7.45
CA LYS A 247 -6.69 15.80 -8.20
C LYS A 247 -7.97 15.58 -7.39
N GLY A 248 -7.93 15.74 -6.06
CA GLY A 248 -9.08 15.61 -5.16
C GLY A 248 -9.12 14.30 -4.37
N VAL A 249 -8.00 13.58 -4.25
CA VAL A 249 -7.90 12.46 -3.29
C VAL A 249 -8.11 13.00 -1.88
N ASP A 250 -9.00 12.38 -1.11
CA ASP A 250 -9.39 12.86 0.21
C ASP A 250 -8.52 12.31 1.35
N ALA A 251 -7.92 11.13 1.14
CA ALA A 251 -7.07 10.51 2.15
C ALA A 251 -6.01 9.61 1.54
N PHE A 252 -4.89 9.49 2.23
CA PHE A 252 -3.82 8.55 1.90
C PHE A 252 -3.68 7.50 3.00
N ARG A 253 -3.71 6.22 2.61
CA ARG A 253 -3.20 5.12 3.45
C ARG A 253 -1.73 4.93 3.12
N CYS A 254 -0.88 5.17 4.11
CA CYS A 254 0.57 5.17 3.95
C CYS A 254 1.12 3.80 4.35
N ASP A 255 1.54 3.04 3.33
CA ASP A 255 2.10 1.70 3.44
C ASP A 255 3.41 1.70 4.22
N MET A 256 3.58 0.74 5.15
CA MET A 256 4.82 0.57 5.92
C MET A 256 5.41 1.89 6.44
N ALA A 257 4.56 2.79 6.95
CA ALA A 257 4.94 4.15 7.32
C ALA A 257 6.08 4.22 8.35
N GLU A 258 6.18 3.22 9.24
CA GLU A 258 7.25 3.15 10.24
C GLU A 258 8.64 2.83 9.68
N MET A 259 8.73 2.33 8.44
CA MET A 259 10.01 2.12 7.74
C MET A 259 10.57 3.42 7.11
N VAL A 260 9.83 4.51 7.24
CA VAL A 260 10.18 5.85 6.74
C VAL A 260 10.33 6.81 7.92
N PRO A 261 11.35 7.70 7.93
CA PRO A 261 11.58 8.59 9.07
C PRO A 261 10.36 9.43 9.44
N CYS A 262 10.06 9.52 10.73
CA CYS A 262 8.97 10.35 11.25
C CYS A 262 9.14 11.82 10.85
N GLU A 263 10.36 12.30 10.74
CA GLU A 263 10.73 13.65 10.31
C GLU A 263 10.30 13.94 8.86
N PHE A 264 10.37 12.94 7.97
CA PHE A 264 9.80 13.07 6.63
C PHE A 264 8.28 13.25 6.68
N TRP A 265 7.59 12.47 7.51
CA TRP A 265 6.13 12.59 7.64
C TRP A 265 5.73 13.96 8.16
N HIS A 266 6.41 14.46 9.17
CA HIS A 266 6.22 15.84 9.66
C HIS A 266 6.34 16.86 8.51
N TYR A 267 7.40 16.76 7.72
CA TYR A 267 7.64 17.64 6.58
C TYR A 267 6.58 17.52 5.50
N ALA A 268 6.26 16.29 5.07
CA ALA A 268 5.37 16.05 3.95
C ALA A 268 3.91 16.38 4.30
N ILE A 269 3.42 15.89 5.46
CA ILE A 269 2.04 16.11 5.91
C ILE A 269 1.78 17.60 6.15
N ALA A 270 2.73 18.33 6.77
CA ALA A 270 2.59 19.77 6.95
C ALA A 270 2.43 20.49 5.62
N LYS A 271 3.28 20.19 4.62
CA LYS A 271 3.21 20.81 3.27
C LYS A 271 1.91 20.48 2.53
N VAL A 272 1.42 19.24 2.63
CA VAL A 272 0.15 18.88 2.02
C VAL A 272 -1.01 19.60 2.72
N LYS A 273 -1.06 19.59 4.06
CA LYS A 273 -2.14 20.21 4.83
C LYS A 273 -2.13 21.74 4.75
N GLU A 274 -1.00 22.37 4.43
CA GLU A 274 -0.94 23.82 4.14
C GLU A 274 -1.83 24.20 2.95
N GLN A 275 -1.88 23.37 1.92
CA GLN A 275 -2.66 23.59 0.70
C GLN A 275 -4.02 22.87 0.71
N PHE A 276 -4.06 21.66 1.28
CA PHE A 276 -5.21 20.76 1.29
C PHE A 276 -5.55 20.34 2.73
N LYS A 277 -6.12 21.26 3.50
CA LYS A 277 -6.35 21.14 4.95
C LYS A 277 -7.16 19.91 5.39
N ASN A 278 -8.02 19.40 4.51
CA ASN A 278 -8.95 18.31 4.83
C ASN A 278 -8.44 16.94 4.39
N VAL A 279 -7.24 16.85 3.80
CA VAL A 279 -6.66 15.55 3.44
C VAL A 279 -6.26 14.81 4.71
N VAL A 280 -6.67 13.54 4.78
CA VAL A 280 -6.45 12.67 5.92
C VAL A 280 -5.29 11.71 5.63
N PHE A 281 -4.43 11.49 6.63
CA PHE A 281 -3.32 10.55 6.56
C PHE A 281 -3.52 9.40 7.54
N ILE A 282 -3.50 8.17 7.02
CA ILE A 282 -3.66 6.92 7.77
C ILE A 282 -2.36 6.14 7.65
N ALA A 283 -1.71 5.84 8.76
CA ALA A 283 -0.43 5.12 8.74
C ALA A 283 -0.57 3.65 9.12
N GLU A 284 0.16 2.82 8.41
CA GLU A 284 0.48 1.47 8.84
C GLU A 284 1.74 1.52 9.72
N VAL A 285 1.53 1.40 11.02
CA VAL A 285 2.57 1.35 12.06
C VAL A 285 2.29 0.15 12.95
N TYR A 286 3.25 -0.74 13.10
CA TYR A 286 3.09 -1.98 13.87
C TYR A 286 3.79 -1.95 15.23
N ASN A 287 4.69 -1.00 15.48
CA ASN A 287 5.32 -0.83 16.77
C ASN A 287 4.48 0.08 17.69
N PRO A 288 3.80 -0.44 18.74
CA PRO A 288 3.01 0.38 19.65
C PRO A 288 3.83 1.48 20.37
N GLY A 289 5.14 1.26 20.51
CA GLY A 289 6.06 2.25 21.09
C GLY A 289 6.22 3.51 20.24
N GLU A 290 5.95 3.41 18.93
CA GLU A 290 6.07 4.53 17.99
C GLU A 290 4.73 5.25 17.73
N TYR A 291 3.58 4.72 18.17
CA TYR A 291 2.26 5.28 17.84
C TYR A 291 2.17 6.78 18.15
N ARG A 292 2.54 7.18 19.37
CA ARG A 292 2.48 8.60 19.81
C ARG A 292 3.38 9.50 18.99
N ARG A 293 4.57 9.01 18.62
CA ARG A 293 5.51 9.75 17.80
C ARG A 293 4.95 10.01 16.40
N TYR A 294 4.38 9.00 15.75
CA TYR A 294 3.80 9.17 14.41
C TYR A 294 2.55 10.03 14.41
N ILE A 295 1.74 10.00 15.47
CA ILE A 295 0.57 10.89 15.62
C ILE A 295 1.03 12.32 15.91
N HIS A 296 1.81 12.55 16.99
CA HIS A 296 2.07 13.90 17.50
C HIS A 296 3.20 14.62 16.77
N GLU A 297 4.26 13.90 16.39
CA GLU A 297 5.40 14.46 15.67
C GLU A 297 5.25 14.27 14.16
N GLY A 298 4.88 13.07 13.69
CA GLY A 298 4.67 12.78 12.28
C GLY A 298 3.48 13.48 11.66
N GLY A 299 2.42 13.73 12.44
CA GLY A 299 1.23 14.46 12.02
C GLY A 299 0.14 13.59 11.38
N PHE A 300 0.19 12.26 11.54
CA PHE A 300 -0.84 11.37 11.09
C PHE A 300 -2.17 11.58 11.82
N ASP A 301 -3.26 11.50 11.08
CA ASP A 301 -4.60 11.60 11.65
C ASP A 301 -5.02 10.28 12.31
N TYR A 302 -4.65 9.13 11.69
CA TYR A 302 -4.98 7.80 12.18
C TYR A 302 -3.84 6.81 11.97
N LEU A 303 -3.76 5.80 12.86
CA LEU A 303 -2.89 4.64 12.77
C LEU A 303 -3.71 3.35 12.84
N TYR A 304 -3.23 2.27 12.25
CA TYR A 304 -3.80 0.94 12.44
C TYR A 304 -3.67 0.48 13.88
N ASP A 305 -4.76 0.02 14.51
CA ASP A 305 -4.72 -0.73 15.77
C ASP A 305 -4.55 -2.24 15.49
N LYS A 306 -3.42 -2.58 14.83
CA LYS A 306 -3.12 -3.97 14.45
C LYS A 306 -2.53 -4.74 15.61
N VAL A 307 -1.40 -4.30 16.15
CA VAL A 307 -0.65 -5.02 17.20
C VAL A 307 -1.32 -4.91 18.58
N GLY A 308 -2.20 -3.93 18.76
CA GLY A 308 -3.03 -3.80 19.95
C GLY A 308 -4.30 -4.62 19.89
N LEU A 309 -5.41 -3.96 19.52
CA LEU A 309 -6.75 -4.52 19.61
C LEU A 309 -6.99 -5.66 18.60
N TYR A 310 -6.56 -5.53 17.35
CA TYR A 310 -6.76 -6.59 16.35
C TYR A 310 -6.14 -7.91 16.81
N ASP A 311 -4.85 -7.93 17.17
CA ASP A 311 -4.16 -9.15 17.59
C ASP A 311 -4.77 -9.76 18.86
N ALA A 312 -5.19 -8.91 19.82
CA ALA A 312 -5.87 -9.38 21.03
C ALA A 312 -7.21 -10.04 20.71
N LEU A 313 -8.03 -9.41 19.87
CA LEU A 313 -9.34 -9.96 19.48
C LEU A 313 -9.18 -11.29 18.72
N ARG A 314 -8.23 -11.35 17.77
CA ARG A 314 -7.91 -12.58 17.07
C ARG A 314 -7.48 -13.69 18.02
N ALA A 315 -6.56 -13.40 18.94
CA ALA A 315 -6.09 -14.36 19.93
C ALA A 315 -7.24 -14.89 20.82
N VAL A 316 -8.18 -14.02 21.22
CA VAL A 316 -9.37 -14.44 22.02
C VAL A 316 -10.29 -15.31 21.19
N VAL A 317 -10.61 -14.93 19.95
CA VAL A 317 -11.50 -15.73 19.07
C VAL A 317 -10.87 -17.08 18.74
N CYS A 318 -9.57 -17.13 18.49
CA CYS A 318 -8.80 -18.37 18.26
C CYS A 318 -8.53 -19.17 19.54
N ARG A 319 -9.05 -18.75 20.71
CA ARG A 319 -8.87 -19.40 22.02
C ARG A 319 -7.41 -19.49 22.48
N GLN A 320 -6.58 -18.56 22.05
CA GLN A 320 -5.17 -18.45 22.41
C GLN A 320 -4.94 -17.51 23.60
N ALA A 321 -5.92 -16.64 23.91
CA ALA A 321 -5.86 -15.69 25.01
C ALA A 321 -7.21 -15.55 25.73
N SER A 322 -7.17 -15.06 26.96
CA SER A 322 -8.36 -14.63 27.69
C SER A 322 -8.84 -13.27 27.24
N SER A 323 -10.16 -13.04 27.25
CA SER A 323 -10.75 -11.73 26.98
C SER A 323 -10.26 -10.60 27.91
N ALA A 324 -9.64 -10.94 29.03
CA ALA A 324 -9.03 -9.97 29.93
C ALA A 324 -7.89 -9.16 29.28
N CYS A 325 -7.26 -9.69 28.21
CA CYS A 325 -6.22 -8.96 27.46
C CYS A 325 -6.75 -7.70 26.75
N ILE A 326 -8.04 -7.68 26.39
CA ILE A 326 -8.68 -6.54 25.69
C ILE A 326 -8.59 -5.26 26.54
N THR A 327 -8.76 -5.37 27.86
CA THR A 327 -8.62 -4.21 28.78
C THR A 327 -7.22 -3.61 28.69
N GLY A 328 -6.18 -4.45 28.61
CA GLY A 328 -4.80 -4.00 28.49
C GLY A 328 -4.55 -3.23 27.19
N CYS A 329 -5.11 -3.69 26.05
CA CYS A 329 -5.00 -2.98 24.77
C CYS A 329 -5.66 -1.61 24.84
N TRP A 330 -6.85 -1.51 25.41
CA TRP A 330 -7.56 -0.25 25.59
C TRP A 330 -6.76 0.73 26.46
N GLN A 331 -6.22 0.26 27.59
CA GLN A 331 -5.40 1.10 28.47
C GLN A 331 -4.12 1.61 27.81
N GLN A 332 -3.51 0.83 26.92
CA GLN A 332 -2.29 1.24 26.20
C GLN A 332 -2.50 2.39 25.24
N THR A 333 -3.70 2.55 24.71
CA THR A 333 -4.03 3.58 23.71
C THR A 333 -5.04 4.62 24.22
N ASP A 334 -5.32 4.66 25.54
CA ASP A 334 -6.38 5.49 26.13
C ASP A 334 -6.25 6.98 25.77
N ASP A 335 -5.02 7.52 25.75
CA ASP A 335 -4.71 8.89 25.41
C ASP A 335 -4.69 9.20 23.91
N ILE A 336 -4.66 8.19 23.06
CA ILE A 336 -4.59 8.31 21.60
C ILE A 336 -5.69 7.53 20.88
N HIS A 337 -6.65 6.97 21.60
CA HIS A 337 -7.65 6.07 21.03
C HIS A 337 -8.42 6.72 19.87
N GLU A 338 -8.67 8.02 19.89
CA GLU A 338 -9.35 8.75 18.81
C GLU A 338 -8.57 8.70 17.46
N HIS A 339 -7.28 8.41 17.51
CA HIS A 339 -6.40 8.28 16.37
C HIS A 339 -6.21 6.84 15.88
N MET A 340 -6.83 5.85 16.54
CA MET A 340 -6.65 4.44 16.18
C MET A 340 -7.74 4.00 15.21
N LEU A 341 -7.36 3.47 14.04
CA LEU A 341 -8.26 2.85 13.08
C LEU A 341 -8.41 1.36 13.40
N ASN A 342 -9.61 0.98 13.82
CA ASN A 342 -9.94 -0.40 14.17
C ASN A 342 -10.44 -1.18 12.95
N PHE A 343 -10.12 -2.47 12.91
CA PHE A 343 -10.57 -3.40 11.87
C PHE A 343 -10.43 -4.86 12.35
N LEU A 344 -11.04 -5.79 11.64
CA LEU A 344 -10.85 -7.23 11.82
C LEU A 344 -10.38 -7.94 10.56
N GLU A 345 -10.47 -7.28 9.41
CA GLU A 345 -9.97 -7.75 8.12
C GLU A 345 -9.37 -6.60 7.35
N ASN A 346 -8.32 -6.90 6.59
CA ASN A 346 -7.81 -6.13 5.50
C ASN A 346 -7.22 -7.08 4.45
N HIS A 347 -6.54 -6.56 3.45
CA HIS A 347 -5.95 -7.35 2.37
C HIS A 347 -4.67 -8.13 2.77
N ASP A 348 -4.12 -7.88 3.97
CA ASP A 348 -2.91 -8.54 4.50
C ASP A 348 -3.24 -9.53 5.61
N GLU A 349 -4.48 -9.52 6.13
CA GLU A 349 -4.86 -10.35 7.25
C GLU A 349 -5.87 -11.43 6.87
N GLN A 350 -5.90 -12.49 7.65
CA GLN A 350 -6.87 -13.58 7.48
C GLN A 350 -8.31 -13.07 7.55
N ARG A 351 -9.17 -13.61 6.68
CA ARG A 351 -10.61 -13.38 6.76
C ARG A 351 -11.16 -13.89 8.10
N ILE A 352 -12.04 -13.12 8.74
CA ILE A 352 -12.62 -13.53 10.04
C ILE A 352 -13.40 -14.83 9.96
N ALA A 353 -14.02 -15.13 8.81
CA ALA A 353 -14.76 -16.37 8.58
C ALA A 353 -13.86 -17.56 8.20
N SER A 354 -12.55 -17.36 7.99
CA SER A 354 -11.62 -18.41 7.60
C SER A 354 -11.34 -19.39 8.76
N ASP A 355 -10.88 -20.58 8.41
CA ASP A 355 -10.45 -21.59 9.40
C ASP A 355 -9.23 -21.15 10.23
N PHE A 356 -8.51 -20.13 9.75
CA PHE A 356 -7.33 -19.54 10.41
C PHE A 356 -7.69 -18.40 11.39
N PHE A 357 -8.97 -18.01 11.48
CA PHE A 357 -9.46 -17.01 12.42
C PHE A 357 -10.62 -17.61 13.23
N ALA A 358 -11.89 -17.33 12.90
CA ALA A 358 -13.05 -17.79 13.65
C ALA A 358 -13.65 -19.10 13.12
N GLY A 359 -13.35 -19.48 11.86
CA GLY A 359 -13.95 -20.61 11.16
C GLY A 359 -15.39 -20.38 10.69
N ASP A 360 -16.02 -19.33 11.18
CA ASP A 360 -17.40 -18.95 10.91
C ASP A 360 -17.60 -17.45 11.20
N ALA A 361 -18.32 -16.73 10.33
CA ALA A 361 -18.55 -15.30 10.48
C ALA A 361 -19.35 -14.96 11.76
N GLU A 362 -20.32 -15.81 12.16
CA GLU A 362 -21.13 -15.58 13.36
C GLU A 362 -20.30 -15.65 14.64
N ARG A 363 -19.30 -16.52 14.67
CA ARG A 363 -18.36 -16.63 15.82
C ARG A 363 -17.50 -15.40 15.99
N ALA A 364 -17.28 -14.63 14.92
CA ALA A 364 -16.51 -13.39 14.94
C ALA A 364 -17.35 -12.18 15.39
N LEU A 365 -18.68 -12.27 15.42
CA LEU A 365 -19.55 -11.14 15.78
C LEU A 365 -19.21 -10.47 17.12
N PRO A 366 -18.89 -11.19 18.21
CA PRO A 366 -18.49 -10.52 19.46
C PRO A 366 -17.23 -9.67 19.30
N ALA A 367 -16.24 -10.15 18.55
CA ALA A 367 -15.02 -9.39 18.26
C ALA A 367 -15.31 -8.19 17.36
N LEU A 368 -16.20 -8.33 16.36
CA LEU A 368 -16.66 -7.25 15.51
C LEU A 368 -17.32 -6.14 16.33
N VAL A 369 -18.21 -6.49 17.27
CA VAL A 369 -18.88 -5.51 18.14
C VAL A 369 -17.86 -4.78 19.02
N VAL A 370 -16.91 -5.49 19.60
CA VAL A 370 -15.86 -4.88 20.41
C VAL A 370 -15.02 -3.94 19.56
N SER A 371 -14.53 -4.40 18.40
CA SER A 371 -13.68 -3.58 17.51
C SER A 371 -14.39 -2.32 17.00
N ALA A 372 -15.69 -2.43 16.65
CA ALA A 372 -16.45 -1.33 16.07
C ALA A 372 -17.08 -0.38 17.09
N CYS A 373 -17.33 -0.84 18.32
CA CYS A 373 -18.20 -0.14 19.28
C CYS A 373 -17.54 0.16 20.63
N MET A 374 -16.32 -0.33 20.88
CA MET A 374 -15.64 -0.11 22.17
C MET A 374 -15.34 1.37 22.42
N ASN A 375 -15.00 2.10 21.38
CA ASN A 375 -14.74 3.53 21.36
C ASN A 375 -15.45 4.20 20.17
N SER A 376 -15.29 5.52 20.04
CA SER A 376 -15.76 6.31 18.86
C SER A 376 -14.74 6.37 17.72
N ASN A 377 -13.82 5.44 17.66
CA ASN A 377 -12.74 5.35 16.67
C ASN A 377 -13.31 5.16 15.25
N PRO A 378 -12.54 5.55 14.22
CA PRO A 378 -12.82 5.08 12.87
C PRO A 378 -12.73 3.56 12.79
N PHE A 379 -13.60 2.97 11.97
CA PHE A 379 -13.66 1.53 11.76
C PHE A 379 -13.60 1.21 10.27
N MET A 380 -12.87 0.16 9.90
CA MET A 380 -12.71 -0.30 8.53
C MET A 380 -13.29 -1.71 8.36
N VAL A 381 -13.96 -1.90 7.21
CA VAL A 381 -14.47 -3.20 6.74
C VAL A 381 -13.83 -3.50 5.40
N TYR A 382 -13.29 -4.70 5.24
CA TYR A 382 -12.79 -5.18 3.95
C TYR A 382 -13.93 -5.85 3.16
N ALA A 383 -14.03 -5.54 1.88
CA ALA A 383 -15.09 -6.03 1.00
C ALA A 383 -15.21 -7.54 1.03
N GLY A 384 -16.43 -8.04 1.26
CA GLY A 384 -16.73 -9.46 1.47
C GLY A 384 -16.84 -9.86 2.95
N GLN A 385 -16.31 -9.08 3.88
CA GLN A 385 -16.46 -9.35 5.32
C GLN A 385 -17.93 -9.41 5.71
N GLU A 386 -18.75 -8.50 5.17
CA GLU A 386 -20.19 -8.44 5.38
C GLU A 386 -20.96 -9.65 4.82
N LEU A 387 -20.32 -10.42 3.94
CA LEU A 387 -20.87 -11.65 3.35
C LEU A 387 -20.30 -12.92 3.98
N GLY A 388 -19.39 -12.79 4.93
CA GLY A 388 -18.68 -13.92 5.53
C GLY A 388 -17.70 -14.61 4.57
N GLU A 389 -17.04 -13.83 3.70
CA GLU A 389 -16.00 -14.34 2.79
C GLU A 389 -14.89 -15.03 3.60
N ARG A 390 -14.48 -16.22 3.16
CA ARG A 390 -13.57 -17.07 3.94
C ARG A 390 -12.09 -16.93 3.56
N GLY A 391 -11.82 -16.41 2.37
CA GLY A 391 -10.47 -16.48 1.82
C GLY A 391 -10.05 -17.90 1.47
N MET A 392 -8.86 -18.09 0.94
CA MET A 392 -8.49 -19.34 0.25
C MET A 392 -7.28 -20.06 0.83
N ASP A 393 -6.33 -19.38 1.45
CA ASP A 393 -5.06 -19.98 1.84
C ASP A 393 -4.59 -19.63 3.25
N VAL A 394 -3.49 -20.28 3.67
CA VAL A 394 -2.91 -20.11 5.01
C VAL A 394 -2.27 -18.75 5.23
N GLU A 395 -1.88 -18.08 4.16
CA GLU A 395 -1.23 -16.76 4.22
C GLU A 395 -2.24 -15.61 4.31
N GLY A 396 -3.50 -15.86 3.94
CA GLY A 396 -4.57 -14.86 4.01
C GLY A 396 -4.73 -14.01 2.75
N PHE A 397 -3.85 -14.16 1.79
CA PHE A 397 -3.93 -13.43 0.53
C PHE A 397 -4.99 -14.06 -0.39
N SER A 398 -6.13 -13.45 -0.51
CA SER A 398 -7.26 -13.97 -1.30
C SER A 398 -7.67 -13.05 -2.43
#